data_e6a455114caa20d13045af0d0ee9020d
#
_entry.id   e6a455114caa20d13045af0d0ee9020d
#
_cell.length_a   1.000
_cell.length_b   1.000
_cell.length_c   1.000
_cell.angle_alpha   90.00
_cell.angle_beta   90.00
_cell.angle_gamma   90.00
#
_symmetry.space_group_name_H-M   'P 1'
#
loop_
_entity.id
_entity.type
_entity.pdbx_description
1 polymer ?
#
loop_
_entity_poly.entity_id
_entity_poly.type
_entity_poly.pdbx_seq_one_letter_code
_entity_poly.pdbx_strand_id
1 'polypeptide(L)'
;MAAKADLRYISKPASDASNQAQNPAAYPRRLYPEIECHASGMLSVGDGHELYYDVSGNPDGVPAIFLHGGPGGGISPRSRQFFDPAVFRIVIFDQRGSGKSQPNAAEDLQGSLVENTMPKLVEDIEKLREHLSIEKWGLVLGGSWGSTLAIAYAEA
;
A
#
# COMPACT_ATOMS: atom_id res chain seq x y z
N MET A 1 -1.32 -27.16 -7.36
CA MET A 1 -2.29 -27.35 -6.26
C MET A 1 -2.31 -26.04 -5.46
N ALA A 2 -3.35 -25.24 -5.61
CA ALA A 2 -3.49 -23.99 -4.87
C ALA A 2 -3.86 -24.33 -3.42
N ALA A 3 -3.03 -23.88 -2.48
CA ALA A 3 -3.33 -23.98 -1.05
C ALA A 3 -4.57 -23.09 -0.76
N LYS A 4 -5.66 -23.72 -0.33
CA LYS A 4 -6.82 -23.00 0.19
C LYS A 4 -6.38 -22.26 1.45
N ALA A 5 -6.42 -20.93 1.43
CA ALA A 5 -6.27 -20.13 2.63
C ALA A 5 -7.32 -20.56 3.66
N ASP A 6 -6.87 -20.92 4.85
CA ASP A 6 -7.75 -21.37 5.93
C ASP A 6 -8.46 -20.16 6.55
N LEU A 7 -9.65 -19.87 6.05
CA LEU A 7 -10.52 -18.78 6.52
C LEU A 7 -11.05 -18.96 7.96
N ARG A 8 -10.64 -20.00 8.69
CA ARG A 8 -11.12 -20.28 10.05
C ARG A 8 -10.66 -19.27 11.11
N TYR A 9 -9.78 -18.32 10.74
CA TYR A 9 -9.36 -17.27 11.67
C TYR A 9 -10.39 -16.12 11.85
N ILE A 10 -11.44 -16.10 11.01
CA ILE A 10 -12.47 -15.04 11.04
C ILE A 10 -13.64 -15.34 11.97
N SER A 11 -13.78 -16.58 12.46
CA SER A 11 -14.98 -17.05 13.14
C SER A 11 -14.78 -17.59 14.55
N LYS A 12 -13.99 -16.92 15.41
CA LYS A 12 -14.15 -17.14 16.85
C LYS A 12 -15.24 -16.20 17.36
N PRO A 13 -16.41 -16.69 17.81
CA PRO A 13 -17.40 -15.85 18.47
C PRO A 13 -16.77 -15.29 19.74
N ALA A 14 -16.83 -13.98 19.92
CA ALA A 14 -16.43 -13.32 21.14
C ALA A 14 -17.48 -13.67 22.23
N SER A 15 -17.21 -14.65 23.04
CA SER A 15 -17.81 -14.73 24.38
C SER A 15 -17.16 -13.62 25.20
N ASP A 16 -17.85 -12.54 25.48
CA ASP A 16 -17.50 -11.34 26.23
C ASP A 16 -17.35 -10.03 25.41
N ALA A 17 -18.13 -9.88 24.36
CA ALA A 17 -18.13 -8.64 23.54
C ALA A 17 -18.55 -7.39 24.33
N SER A 18 -19.32 -7.53 25.42
CA SER A 18 -19.85 -6.40 26.20
C SER A 18 -18.82 -5.75 27.15
N ASN A 19 -17.84 -6.52 27.63
CA ASN A 19 -16.80 -6.00 28.55
C ASN A 19 -15.53 -5.57 27.82
N GLN A 20 -15.31 -6.09 26.61
CA GLN A 20 -14.12 -5.74 25.82
C GLN A 20 -14.22 -4.36 25.14
N ALA A 21 -15.41 -3.90 24.82
CA ALA A 21 -15.65 -2.59 24.22
C ALA A 21 -15.29 -1.40 25.13
N GLN A 22 -15.20 -1.61 26.45
CA GLN A 22 -14.86 -0.57 27.44
C GLN A 22 -13.38 -0.50 27.79
N ASN A 23 -12.56 -1.47 27.35
CA ASN A 23 -11.12 -1.48 27.59
C ASN A 23 -10.34 -1.52 26.24
N PRO A 24 -9.84 -0.36 25.75
CA PRO A 24 -9.06 -0.30 24.51
C PRO A 24 -7.82 -1.21 24.54
N ALA A 25 -7.30 -1.54 25.72
CA ALA A 25 -6.17 -2.43 25.89
C ALA A 25 -6.52 -3.92 25.61
N ALA A 26 -7.80 -4.26 25.64
CA ALA A 26 -8.30 -5.61 25.40
C ALA A 26 -8.70 -5.87 23.93
N TYR A 27 -8.60 -4.87 23.03
CA TYR A 27 -8.95 -5.02 21.62
C TYR A 27 -7.91 -5.92 20.93
N PRO A 28 -8.28 -7.11 20.44
CA PRO A 28 -7.32 -8.05 19.88
C PRO A 28 -6.76 -7.60 18.51
N ARG A 29 -7.39 -6.61 17.88
CA ARG A 29 -7.00 -6.11 16.55
C ARG A 29 -6.38 -4.72 16.70
N ARG A 30 -5.06 -4.70 16.82
CA ARG A 30 -4.26 -3.48 16.80
C ARG A 30 -3.48 -3.40 15.49
N LEU A 31 -3.09 -2.19 15.11
CA LEU A 31 -2.06 -2.02 14.10
C LEU A 31 -0.76 -2.65 14.59
N TYR A 32 0.05 -3.13 13.66
CA TYR A 32 1.40 -3.61 13.96
C TYR A 32 2.28 -2.46 14.48
N PRO A 33 3.40 -2.78 15.13
CA PRO A 33 4.35 -1.76 15.58
C PRO A 33 4.80 -0.84 14.45
N GLU A 34 5.13 0.38 14.79
CA GLU A 34 5.76 1.31 13.87
C GLU A 34 7.16 0.81 13.53
N ILE A 35 7.50 0.84 12.24
CA ILE A 35 8.80 0.43 11.71
C ILE A 35 9.33 1.46 10.73
N GLU A 36 10.67 1.54 10.63
CA GLU A 36 11.32 2.36 9.62
C GLU A 36 11.43 1.60 8.29
N CYS A 37 11.53 2.36 7.18
CA CYS A 37 11.89 1.78 5.90
C CYS A 37 13.40 1.49 5.86
N HIS A 38 13.77 0.40 5.22
CA HIS A 38 15.17 0.04 4.98
C HIS A 38 15.66 0.43 3.57
N ALA A 39 14.74 0.79 2.67
CA ALA A 39 15.05 1.30 1.35
C ALA A 39 13.98 2.31 0.90
N SER A 40 14.38 3.32 0.14
CA SER A 40 13.47 4.27 -0.49
C SER A 40 14.13 4.87 -1.73
N GLY A 41 13.32 5.42 -2.63
CA GLY A 41 13.85 6.04 -3.85
C GLY A 41 12.77 6.76 -4.64
N MET A 42 13.21 7.29 -5.79
CA MET A 42 12.37 7.85 -6.84
C MET A 42 12.43 6.93 -8.06
N LEU A 43 11.28 6.65 -8.65
CA LEU A 43 11.15 5.85 -9.87
C LEU A 43 10.56 6.71 -10.98
N SER A 44 11.31 6.91 -12.07
CA SER A 44 10.76 7.53 -13.27
C SER A 44 9.80 6.57 -13.96
N VAL A 45 8.55 7.01 -14.14
CA VAL A 45 7.48 6.20 -14.76
C VAL A 45 7.07 6.72 -16.13
N GLY A 46 7.78 7.71 -16.65
CA GLY A 46 7.46 8.38 -17.91
C GLY A 46 6.50 9.57 -17.72
N ASP A 47 6.17 10.21 -18.84
CA ASP A 47 5.25 11.35 -18.88
C ASP A 47 5.67 12.55 -17.98
N GLY A 48 6.96 12.61 -17.60
CA GLY A 48 7.50 13.61 -16.68
C GLY A 48 7.28 13.30 -15.20
N HIS A 49 6.79 12.12 -14.84
CA HIS A 49 6.54 11.73 -13.47
C HIS A 49 7.65 10.87 -12.86
N GLU A 50 7.96 11.14 -11.59
CA GLU A 50 8.79 10.32 -10.71
C GLU A 50 8.02 9.99 -9.44
N LEU A 51 7.90 8.71 -9.13
CA LEU A 51 7.17 8.22 -7.96
C LEU A 51 8.12 7.99 -6.80
N TYR A 52 7.80 8.57 -5.65
CA TYR A 52 8.46 8.21 -4.40
C TYR A 52 7.92 6.88 -3.87
N TYR A 53 8.81 6.00 -3.47
CA TYR A 53 8.46 4.74 -2.80
C TYR A 53 9.38 4.46 -1.62
N ASP A 54 8.89 3.66 -0.67
CA ASP A 54 9.74 3.04 0.34
C ASP A 54 9.40 1.55 0.55
N VAL A 55 10.40 0.82 1.05
CA VAL A 55 10.32 -0.61 1.34
C VAL A 55 10.68 -0.85 2.80
N SER A 56 9.87 -1.64 3.49
CA SER A 56 10.04 -1.95 4.91
C SER A 56 9.65 -3.39 5.22
N GLY A 57 9.79 -3.80 6.47
CA GLY A 57 9.47 -5.15 6.92
C GLY A 57 10.52 -6.19 6.51
N ASN A 58 10.08 -7.42 6.27
CA ASN A 58 10.95 -8.56 5.94
C ASN A 58 11.40 -8.49 4.47
N PRO A 59 12.71 -8.32 4.16
CA PRO A 59 13.21 -8.26 2.79
C PRO A 59 12.89 -9.51 1.95
N ASP A 60 12.84 -10.67 2.61
CA ASP A 60 12.56 -11.98 2.01
C ASP A 60 11.09 -12.40 2.18
N GLY A 61 10.26 -11.50 2.69
CA GLY A 61 8.86 -11.74 2.98
C GLY A 61 7.96 -11.71 1.75
N VAL A 62 6.69 -12.02 1.97
CA VAL A 62 5.66 -11.94 0.94
C VAL A 62 5.51 -10.50 0.47
N PRO A 63 5.68 -10.19 -0.85
CA PRO A 63 5.55 -8.83 -1.34
C PRO A 63 4.12 -8.30 -1.14
N ALA A 64 3.99 -7.16 -0.47
CA ALA A 64 2.73 -6.48 -0.24
C ALA A 64 2.85 -5.01 -0.64
N ILE A 65 1.82 -4.49 -1.30
CA ILE A 65 1.76 -3.08 -1.68
C ILE A 65 0.56 -2.39 -1.05
N PHE A 66 0.74 -1.16 -0.57
CA PHE A 66 -0.33 -0.30 -0.08
C PHE A 66 -0.61 0.85 -1.04
N LEU A 67 -1.88 0.97 -1.43
CA LEU A 67 -2.39 2.02 -2.31
C LEU A 67 -3.15 3.05 -1.47
N HIS A 68 -2.62 4.27 -1.38
CA HIS A 68 -3.24 5.33 -0.57
C HIS A 68 -4.51 5.88 -1.20
N GLY A 69 -5.32 6.53 -0.39
CA GLY A 69 -6.58 7.17 -0.78
C GLY A 69 -6.39 8.62 -1.24
N GLY A 70 -7.46 9.30 -1.30
CA GLY A 70 -7.62 10.68 -1.76
C GLY A 70 -8.64 10.76 -2.88
N PRO A 71 -8.24 10.78 -4.18
CA PRO A 71 -6.87 10.75 -4.72
C PRO A 71 -5.98 11.88 -4.20
N GLY A 72 -4.66 11.68 -4.23
CA GLY A 72 -3.69 12.72 -3.83
C GLY A 72 -3.36 12.76 -2.33
N GLY A 73 -3.81 11.78 -1.52
CA GLY A 73 -3.56 11.77 -0.07
C GLY A 73 -2.11 11.52 0.34
N GLY A 74 -1.34 10.82 -0.50
CA GLY A 74 0.03 10.41 -0.18
C GLY A 74 0.11 9.29 0.88
N ILE A 75 1.31 8.78 1.06
CA ILE A 75 1.62 7.76 2.07
C ILE A 75 2.02 8.39 3.41
N SER A 76 1.93 7.59 4.47
CA SER A 76 2.46 7.92 5.79
C SER A 76 3.15 6.70 6.40
N PRO A 77 4.06 6.86 7.40
CA PRO A 77 4.64 5.75 8.13
C PRO A 77 3.58 4.79 8.72
N ARG A 78 2.41 5.31 9.08
CA ARG A 78 1.29 4.52 9.58
C ARG A 78 0.76 3.51 8.54
N SER A 79 0.94 3.75 7.26
CA SER A 79 0.52 2.81 6.21
C SER A 79 1.22 1.45 6.31
N ARG A 80 2.43 1.41 6.86
CA ARG A 80 3.20 0.18 7.10
C ARG A 80 2.58 -0.70 8.19
N GLN A 81 1.89 -0.08 9.15
CA GLN A 81 1.31 -0.76 10.31
C GLN A 81 0.08 -1.63 9.99
N PHE A 82 -0.40 -1.62 8.75
CA PHE A 82 -1.45 -2.55 8.30
C PHE A 82 -0.93 -3.96 8.02
N PHE A 83 0.38 -4.16 8.00
CA PHE A 83 1.04 -5.41 7.63
C PHE A 83 1.89 -5.94 8.77
N ASP A 84 1.96 -7.28 8.90
CA ASP A 84 2.91 -7.93 9.78
C ASP A 84 4.34 -7.78 9.21
N PRO A 85 5.22 -7.01 9.86
CA PRO A 85 6.55 -6.76 9.33
C PRO A 85 7.47 -7.99 9.34
N ALA A 86 7.11 -9.04 10.09
CA ALA A 86 7.87 -10.30 10.09
C ALA A 86 7.51 -11.16 8.86
N VAL A 87 6.33 -10.97 8.29
CA VAL A 87 5.78 -11.78 7.18
C VAL A 87 5.95 -11.09 5.84
N PHE A 88 5.73 -9.76 5.79
CA PHE A 88 5.63 -9.05 4.53
C PHE A 88 6.86 -8.19 4.21
N ARG A 89 7.26 -8.21 2.93
CA ARG A 89 8.05 -7.15 2.30
C ARG A 89 7.08 -6.05 1.89
N ILE A 90 7.03 -4.98 2.65
CA ILE A 90 6.00 -3.95 2.58
C ILE A 90 6.49 -2.82 1.66
N VAL A 91 5.76 -2.58 0.59
CA VAL A 91 6.00 -1.47 -0.35
C VAL A 91 4.87 -0.46 -0.21
N ILE A 92 5.22 0.80 0.02
CA ILE A 92 4.31 1.93 -0.02
C ILE A 92 4.87 2.98 -0.97
N PHE A 93 4.01 3.68 -1.70
CA PHE A 93 4.45 4.70 -2.66
C PHE A 93 3.42 5.82 -2.79
N ASP A 94 3.89 7.00 -3.17
CA ASP A 94 3.06 8.14 -3.51
C ASP A 94 2.67 8.05 -5.00
N GLN A 95 1.36 8.06 -5.29
CA GLN A 95 0.85 8.08 -6.66
C GLN A 95 1.21 9.40 -7.35
N ARG A 96 1.05 9.46 -8.69
CA ARG A 96 1.27 10.67 -9.47
C ARG A 96 0.61 11.88 -8.82
N GLY A 97 1.32 12.99 -8.74
CA GLY A 97 0.82 14.26 -8.22
C GLY A 97 0.69 14.35 -6.70
N SER A 98 1.09 13.32 -5.94
CA SER A 98 0.87 13.29 -4.50
C SER A 98 2.15 13.09 -3.68
N GLY A 99 2.08 13.47 -2.41
CA GLY A 99 3.13 13.23 -1.42
C GLY A 99 4.49 13.77 -1.86
N LYS A 100 5.49 12.91 -1.92
CA LYS A 100 6.86 13.20 -2.36
C LYS A 100 7.10 12.93 -3.86
N SER A 101 6.10 12.36 -4.58
CA SER A 101 6.18 12.16 -6.03
C SER A 101 6.21 13.49 -6.77
N GLN A 102 6.88 13.50 -7.91
CA GLN A 102 7.08 14.69 -8.71
C GLN A 102 6.47 14.51 -10.13
N PRO A 103 5.91 15.59 -10.73
CA PRO A 103 5.58 16.87 -10.09
C PRO A 103 4.48 16.71 -9.04
N ASN A 104 4.54 17.50 -7.95
CA ASN A 104 3.53 17.49 -6.90
C ASN A 104 2.41 18.51 -7.20
N ALA A 105 1.15 18.14 -6.99
CA ALA A 105 0.01 19.00 -7.31
C ALA A 105 -0.06 20.31 -6.52
N ALA A 106 0.57 20.37 -5.34
CA ALA A 106 0.65 21.62 -4.57
C ALA A 106 1.67 22.61 -5.13
N GLU A 107 2.65 22.13 -5.91
CA GLU A 107 3.74 22.93 -6.48
C GLU A 107 3.52 23.19 -7.97
N ASP A 108 3.13 22.16 -8.72
CA ASP A 108 2.84 22.20 -10.15
C ASP A 108 1.58 21.39 -10.47
N LEU A 109 0.43 22.04 -10.37
CA LEU A 109 -0.86 21.41 -10.64
C LEU A 109 -0.97 20.91 -12.09
N GLN A 110 -0.49 21.68 -13.06
CA GLN A 110 -0.60 21.30 -14.48
C GLN A 110 0.28 20.11 -14.81
N GLY A 111 1.53 20.12 -14.40
CA GLY A 111 2.45 19.00 -14.60
C GLY A 111 1.97 17.74 -13.91
N SER A 112 1.43 17.86 -12.68
CA SER A 112 0.94 16.72 -11.90
C SER A 112 -0.29 16.02 -12.51
N LEU A 113 -1.02 16.68 -13.39
CA LEU A 113 -2.20 16.13 -14.07
C LEU A 113 -1.89 15.52 -15.44
N VAL A 114 -0.66 15.70 -15.95
CA VAL A 114 -0.25 15.11 -17.24
C VAL A 114 -0.36 13.59 -17.13
N GLU A 115 -1.15 12.97 -18.02
CA GLU A 115 -1.34 11.51 -18.04
C GLU A 115 -1.67 10.88 -16.66
N ASN A 116 -2.21 11.66 -15.71
CA ASN A 116 -2.61 11.15 -14.40
C ASN A 116 -4.01 10.50 -14.49
N THR A 117 -4.05 9.33 -15.11
CA THR A 117 -5.26 8.57 -15.43
C THR A 117 -5.21 7.19 -14.79
N MET A 118 -6.38 6.55 -14.62
CA MET A 118 -6.45 5.19 -14.04
C MET A 118 -5.56 4.17 -14.77
N PRO A 119 -5.54 4.07 -16.11
CA PRO A 119 -4.63 3.16 -16.80
C PRO A 119 -3.15 3.43 -16.48
N LYS A 120 -2.75 4.69 -16.40
CA LYS A 120 -1.38 5.06 -16.08
C LYS A 120 -0.99 4.71 -14.64
N LEU A 121 -1.91 4.87 -13.70
CA LEU A 121 -1.68 4.45 -12.31
C LEU A 121 -1.53 2.92 -12.20
N VAL A 122 -2.26 2.15 -13.00
CA VAL A 122 -2.09 0.69 -13.11
C VAL A 122 -0.71 0.34 -13.69
N GLU A 123 -0.30 0.99 -14.79
CA GLU A 123 1.04 0.84 -15.37
C GLU A 123 2.16 1.19 -14.36
N ASP A 124 1.95 2.21 -13.56
CA ASP A 124 2.92 2.66 -12.56
C ASP A 124 3.15 1.59 -11.47
N ILE A 125 2.08 0.90 -11.04
CA ILE A 125 2.20 -0.20 -10.07
C ILE A 125 3.03 -1.34 -10.66
N GLU A 126 2.87 -1.67 -11.95
CA GLU A 126 3.68 -2.68 -12.64
C GLU A 126 5.14 -2.24 -12.78
N LYS A 127 5.40 -0.99 -13.18
CA LYS A 127 6.76 -0.45 -13.24
C LYS A 127 7.46 -0.51 -11.89
N LEU A 128 6.75 -0.19 -10.80
CA LEU A 128 7.29 -0.28 -9.45
C LEU A 128 7.57 -1.74 -9.06
N ARG A 129 6.68 -2.66 -9.38
CA ARG A 129 6.87 -4.09 -9.16
C ARG A 129 8.15 -4.61 -9.85
N GLU A 130 8.29 -4.30 -11.14
CA GLU A 130 9.45 -4.69 -11.95
C GLU A 130 10.76 -4.05 -11.43
N HIS A 131 10.73 -2.75 -11.12
CA HIS A 131 11.87 -2.03 -10.55
C HIS A 131 12.39 -2.67 -9.26
N LEU A 132 11.48 -3.15 -8.42
CA LEU A 132 11.80 -3.82 -7.16
C LEU A 132 12.11 -5.32 -7.33
N SER A 133 12.14 -5.82 -8.59
CA SER A 133 12.36 -7.23 -8.93
C SER A 133 11.39 -8.17 -8.20
N ILE A 134 10.14 -7.75 -8.08
CA ILE A 134 9.05 -8.53 -7.50
C ILE A 134 8.36 -9.30 -8.62
N GLU A 135 8.35 -10.63 -8.56
CA GLU A 135 7.71 -11.46 -9.58
C GLU A 135 6.19 -11.24 -9.59
N LYS A 136 5.60 -11.17 -8.38
CA LYS A 136 4.15 -10.96 -8.24
C LYS A 136 3.84 -10.43 -6.83
N TRP A 137 2.86 -9.56 -6.72
CA TRP A 137 2.32 -9.15 -5.42
C TRP A 137 1.59 -10.31 -4.75
N GLY A 138 1.93 -10.60 -3.50
CA GLY A 138 1.18 -11.54 -2.66
C GLY A 138 -0.02 -10.87 -2.00
N LEU A 139 0.02 -9.54 -1.84
CA LEU A 139 -1.09 -8.75 -1.28
C LEU A 139 -1.09 -7.34 -1.88
N VAL A 140 -2.25 -6.92 -2.37
CA VAL A 140 -2.55 -5.52 -2.74
C VAL A 140 -3.62 -5.00 -1.79
N LEU A 141 -3.29 -4.00 -0.99
CA LEU A 141 -4.21 -3.38 -0.03
C LEU A 141 -4.42 -1.91 -0.38
N GLY A 142 -5.67 -1.50 -0.52
CA GLY A 142 -6.03 -0.12 -0.80
C GLY A 142 -7.06 0.42 0.19
N GLY A 143 -6.94 1.71 0.52
CA GLY A 143 -7.91 2.44 1.33
C GLY A 143 -8.64 3.53 0.51
N SER A 144 -9.98 3.66 0.62
CA SER A 144 -10.76 4.68 -0.09
C SER A 144 -10.50 4.61 -1.62
N TRP A 145 -10.01 5.71 -2.24
CA TRP A 145 -9.56 5.71 -3.64
C TRP A 145 -8.60 4.56 -3.96
N GLY A 146 -7.68 4.25 -3.06
CA GLY A 146 -6.76 3.13 -3.25
C GLY A 146 -7.46 1.77 -3.37
N SER A 147 -8.67 1.60 -2.82
CA SER A 147 -9.48 0.39 -3.03
C SER A 147 -9.97 0.28 -4.47
N THR A 148 -10.38 1.40 -5.07
CA THR A 148 -10.77 1.46 -6.49
C THR A 148 -9.59 1.13 -7.39
N LEU A 149 -8.42 1.72 -7.09
CA LEU A 149 -7.19 1.43 -7.84
C LEU A 149 -6.75 -0.05 -7.67
N ALA A 150 -6.91 -0.62 -6.47
CA ALA A 150 -6.59 -2.03 -6.23
C ALA A 150 -7.46 -2.98 -7.07
N ILE A 151 -8.76 -2.67 -7.22
CA ILE A 151 -9.67 -3.44 -8.06
C ILE A 151 -9.28 -3.29 -9.54
N ALA A 152 -9.07 -2.07 -10.02
CA ALA A 152 -8.65 -1.82 -11.40
C ALA A 152 -7.34 -2.53 -11.75
N TYR A 153 -6.37 -2.53 -10.82
CA TYR A 153 -5.11 -3.24 -10.98
C TYR A 153 -5.27 -4.77 -11.01
N ALA A 154 -6.19 -5.31 -10.21
CA ALA A 154 -6.43 -6.77 -10.17
C ALA A 154 -7.18 -7.30 -11.42
N GLU A 155 -7.85 -6.41 -12.17
CA GLU A 155 -8.58 -6.74 -13.40
C GLU A 155 -7.74 -6.57 -14.67
N ALA A 156 -6.58 -5.90 -14.57
CA ALA A 156 -5.69 -5.63 -15.69
C ALA A 156 -4.67 -6.77 -15.90
#